data_d99d258049426544ca606236a379f84d
#
_entry.id   d99d258049426544ca606236a379f84d
#
_cell.length_a   1.000
_cell.length_b   1.000
_cell.length_c   1.000
_cell.angle_alpha   90.00
_cell.angle_beta   90.00
_cell.angle_gamma   90.00
#
_symmetry.space_group_name_H-M   'P 1'
#
loop_
_entity.id
_entity.type
_entity.pdbx_description
1 polymer ?
#
loop_
_entity_poly.entity_id
_entity_poly.type
_entity_poly.pdbx_seq_one_letter_code
_entity_poly.pdbx_strand_id
1 'polypeptide(L)'
;MSRRRRPEKRVILPDPKFGDLVLSKFMNSVMLDGKKSVAEGIVYGALDAVEAKAKKNPLELFHDALNNVKPGIEVRSRRVGGATYQVPVEVRAERAQALAIRWLIAAARNRSETTMSARLSGELLDASNNRGNAVKKREDTHRMAEANRAFSHYRW
;
A
#
# COMPACT_ATOMS: atom_id res chain seq x y z
N MET A 1 22.49 17.62 -5.49
CA MET A 1 22.50 16.33 -4.77
C MET A 1 23.93 15.88 -4.56
N SER A 2 24.31 15.50 -3.33
CA SER A 2 25.63 14.96 -3.05
C SER A 2 25.76 13.55 -3.65
N ARG A 3 26.78 13.33 -4.47
CA ARG A 3 27.12 12.00 -5.00
C ARG A 3 28.01 11.19 -4.05
N ARG A 4 28.61 11.84 -3.07
CA ARG A 4 29.59 11.25 -2.15
C ARG A 4 28.98 10.56 -0.95
N ARG A 5 27.76 10.95 -0.55
CA ARG A 5 27.12 10.46 0.66
C ARG A 5 25.66 10.13 0.39
N ARG A 6 25.24 8.92 0.75
CA ARG A 6 23.83 8.55 0.82
C ARG A 6 23.36 8.80 2.26
N PRO A 7 22.19 9.44 2.46
CA PRO A 7 21.65 9.58 3.80
C PRO A 7 21.34 8.20 4.39
N GLU A 8 21.61 8.04 5.67
CA GLU A 8 21.26 6.83 6.39
C GLU A 8 19.74 6.67 6.46
N LYS A 9 19.26 5.44 6.26
CA LYS A 9 17.83 5.13 6.41
C LYS A 9 17.49 5.16 7.91
N ARG A 10 16.44 5.89 8.30
CA ARG A 10 15.94 5.87 9.66
C ARG A 10 15.48 4.48 10.04
N VAL A 11 15.90 4.00 11.19
CA VAL A 11 15.42 2.74 11.76
C VAL A 11 14.01 2.99 12.32
N ILE A 12 13.06 2.18 11.87
CA ILE A 12 11.69 2.20 12.36
C ILE A 12 11.57 1.07 13.39
N LEU A 13 11.11 1.41 14.58
CA LEU A 13 10.86 0.42 15.63
C LEU A 13 9.57 -0.35 15.31
N PRO A 14 9.52 -1.66 15.63
CA PRO A 14 8.30 -2.43 15.48
C PRO A 14 7.19 -1.91 16.39
N ASP A 15 5.95 -2.25 16.04
CA ASP A 15 4.78 -1.86 16.80
C ASP A 15 4.79 -2.44 18.22
N PRO A 16 4.49 -1.66 19.27
CA PRO A 16 4.52 -2.15 20.64
C PRO A 16 3.44 -3.19 20.97
N LYS A 17 2.29 -3.16 20.30
CA LYS A 17 1.16 -4.08 20.55
C LYS A 17 1.34 -5.44 19.87
N PHE A 18 1.76 -5.45 18.61
CA PHE A 18 1.90 -6.65 17.78
C PHE A 18 3.35 -7.01 17.44
N GLY A 19 4.29 -6.10 17.68
CA GLY A 19 5.69 -6.29 17.33
C GLY A 19 5.97 -6.33 15.81
N ASP A 20 5.09 -5.76 14.99
CA ASP A 20 5.17 -5.81 13.54
C ASP A 20 5.76 -4.52 12.96
N LEU A 21 6.81 -4.67 12.15
CA LEU A 21 7.49 -3.55 11.50
C LEU A 21 6.67 -2.96 10.35
N VAL A 22 5.94 -3.79 9.62
CA VAL A 22 5.10 -3.35 8.49
C VAL A 22 3.92 -2.55 9.00
N LEU A 23 3.32 -2.97 10.12
CA LEU A 23 2.25 -2.24 10.79
C LEU A 23 2.72 -0.86 11.26
N SER A 24 3.94 -0.78 11.81
CA SER A 24 4.55 0.50 12.21
C SER A 24 4.75 1.44 11.01
N LYS A 25 5.22 0.92 9.87
CA LYS A 25 5.32 1.69 8.61
C LYS A 25 3.95 2.15 8.12
N PHE A 26 2.94 1.31 8.26
CA PHE A 26 1.56 1.63 7.90
C PHE A 26 1.01 2.78 8.75
N MET A 27 1.21 2.75 10.07
CA MET A 27 0.83 3.84 10.98
C MET A 27 1.50 5.16 10.61
N ASN A 28 2.79 5.13 10.31
CA ASN A 28 3.52 6.31 9.86
C ASN A 28 2.97 6.89 8.55
N SER A 29 2.44 6.04 7.68
CA SER A 29 1.83 6.47 6.41
C SER A 29 0.40 7.00 6.58
N VAL A 30 -0.33 6.52 7.57
CA VAL A 30 -1.67 7.05 7.94
C VAL A 30 -1.55 8.42 8.62
N MET A 31 -0.46 8.64 9.34
CA MET A 31 -0.22 9.85 10.11
C MET A 31 -0.27 11.11 9.23
N LEU A 32 -0.95 12.15 9.74
CA LEU A 32 -0.98 13.50 9.18
C LEU A 32 -0.48 14.50 10.23
N ASP A 33 0.23 15.52 9.77
CA ASP A 33 0.74 16.63 10.62
C ASP A 33 1.60 16.17 11.82
N GLY A 34 2.26 15.02 11.72
CA GLY A 34 3.05 14.45 12.78
C GLY A 34 2.25 13.90 13.98
N LYS A 35 0.92 13.81 13.88
CA LYS A 35 0.04 13.33 14.96
C LYS A 35 0.05 11.80 15.06
N LYS A 36 1.15 11.25 15.57
CA LYS A 36 1.36 9.80 15.58
C LYS A 36 0.39 9.06 16.52
N SER A 37 0.09 9.62 17.68
CA SER A 37 -0.87 9.00 18.63
C SER A 37 -2.27 8.85 18.03
N VAL A 38 -2.70 9.82 17.23
CA VAL A 38 -3.99 9.74 16.51
C VAL A 38 -3.95 8.64 15.46
N ALA A 39 -2.87 8.53 14.69
CA ALA A 39 -2.70 7.48 13.70
C ALA A 39 -2.67 6.08 14.33
N GLU A 40 -1.99 5.92 15.46
CA GLU A 40 -1.99 4.68 16.23
C GLU A 40 -3.40 4.31 16.71
N GLY A 41 -4.14 5.26 17.27
CA GLY A 41 -5.53 5.06 17.70
C GLY A 41 -6.45 4.65 16.54
N ILE A 42 -6.29 5.24 15.36
CA ILE A 42 -7.05 4.88 14.16
C ILE A 42 -6.75 3.44 13.72
N VAL A 43 -5.48 3.08 13.63
CA VAL A 43 -5.06 1.75 13.16
C VAL A 43 -5.45 0.66 14.16
N TYR A 44 -5.22 0.87 15.44
CA TYR A 44 -5.63 -0.10 16.47
C TYR A 44 -7.16 -0.25 16.53
N GLY A 45 -7.91 0.84 16.46
CA GLY A 45 -9.36 0.78 16.40
C GLY A 45 -9.88 0.06 15.15
N ALA A 46 -9.20 0.22 14.02
CA ALA A 46 -9.53 -0.50 12.80
C ALA A 46 -9.26 -2.01 12.93
N LEU A 47 -8.13 -2.40 13.53
CA LEU A 47 -7.77 -3.79 13.75
C LEU A 47 -8.73 -4.47 14.75
N ASP A 48 -9.11 -3.79 15.84
CA ASP A 48 -10.09 -4.30 16.79
C ASP A 48 -11.47 -4.50 16.13
N ALA A 49 -11.89 -3.57 15.26
CA ALA A 49 -13.13 -3.71 14.50
C ALA A 49 -13.07 -4.86 13.47
N VAL A 50 -11.93 -5.08 12.86
CA VAL A 50 -11.70 -6.21 11.95
C VAL A 50 -11.78 -7.55 12.70
N GLU A 51 -11.15 -7.65 13.86
CA GLU A 51 -11.20 -8.84 14.71
C GLU A 51 -12.63 -9.19 15.12
N ALA A 52 -13.39 -8.16 15.54
CA ALA A 52 -14.79 -8.33 15.95
C ALA A 52 -15.68 -8.83 14.78
N LYS A 53 -15.44 -8.36 13.56
CA LYS A 53 -16.24 -8.72 12.38
C LYS A 53 -15.83 -10.04 11.75
N ALA A 54 -14.54 -10.25 11.57
CA ALA A 54 -14.01 -11.41 10.86
C ALA A 54 -13.74 -12.61 11.76
N LYS A 55 -13.66 -12.42 13.09
CA LYS A 55 -13.30 -13.45 14.08
C LYS A 55 -11.99 -14.17 13.74
N LYS A 56 -11.06 -13.45 13.15
CA LYS A 56 -9.71 -13.90 12.77
C LYS A 56 -8.67 -13.01 13.42
N ASN A 57 -7.42 -13.47 13.45
CA ASN A 57 -6.30 -12.67 13.90
C ASN A 57 -6.19 -11.38 13.04
N PRO A 58 -6.29 -10.19 13.64
CA PRO A 58 -6.30 -8.93 12.90
C PRO A 58 -4.98 -8.67 12.16
N LEU A 59 -3.85 -9.11 12.71
CA LEU A 59 -2.55 -8.95 12.08
C LEU A 59 -2.41 -9.81 10.82
N GLU A 60 -2.86 -11.07 10.87
CA GLU A 60 -2.88 -11.95 9.69
C GLU A 60 -3.76 -11.38 8.59
N LEU A 61 -4.95 -10.91 8.94
CA LEU A 61 -5.87 -10.28 7.98
C LEU A 61 -5.27 -9.02 7.38
N PHE A 62 -4.55 -8.21 8.17
CA PHE A 62 -3.83 -7.04 7.68
C PHE A 62 -2.74 -7.43 6.65
N HIS A 63 -1.97 -8.46 6.93
CA HIS A 63 -0.96 -8.97 5.98
C HIS A 63 -1.59 -9.56 4.72
N ASP A 64 -2.70 -10.29 4.83
CA ASP A 64 -3.44 -10.82 3.69
C ASP A 64 -3.97 -9.67 2.81
N ALA A 65 -4.56 -8.64 3.42
CA ALA A 65 -5.01 -7.46 2.71
C ALA A 65 -3.86 -6.75 1.96
N LEU A 66 -2.71 -6.57 2.62
CA LEU A 66 -1.52 -6.00 1.97
C LEU A 66 -1.03 -6.85 0.80
N ASN A 67 -0.93 -8.15 0.99
CA ASN A 67 -0.46 -9.07 -0.04
C ASN A 67 -1.39 -9.07 -1.27
N ASN A 68 -2.70 -8.97 -1.04
CA ASN A 68 -3.69 -8.90 -2.12
C ASN A 68 -3.62 -7.57 -2.90
N VAL A 69 -3.10 -6.51 -2.31
CA VAL A 69 -2.97 -5.18 -2.96
C VAL A 69 -1.59 -4.96 -3.57
N LYS A 70 -0.56 -5.71 -3.19
CA LYS A 70 0.79 -5.56 -3.75
C LYS A 70 0.79 -5.80 -5.25
N PRO A 71 1.26 -4.83 -6.07
CA PRO A 71 1.42 -5.04 -7.50
C PRO A 71 2.71 -5.81 -7.82
N GLY A 72 2.65 -6.72 -8.78
CA GLY A 72 3.84 -7.39 -9.33
C GLY A 72 4.49 -6.61 -10.47
N ILE A 73 3.69 -5.80 -11.17
CA ILE A 73 4.10 -5.06 -12.37
C ILE A 73 3.53 -3.64 -12.31
N GLU A 74 4.29 -2.67 -12.78
CA GLU A 74 3.85 -1.27 -12.97
C GLU A 74 4.29 -0.77 -14.34
N VAL A 75 3.73 0.37 -14.74
CA VAL A 75 4.10 1.03 -15.99
C VAL A 75 4.95 2.25 -15.68
N ARG A 76 6.10 2.38 -16.36
CA ARG A 76 6.97 3.56 -16.28
C ARG A 76 7.11 4.22 -17.63
N SER A 77 7.06 5.54 -17.62
CA SER A 77 7.30 6.34 -18.83
C SER A 77 8.78 6.31 -19.19
N ARG A 78 9.09 6.02 -20.46
CA ARG A 78 10.43 6.12 -21.04
C ARG A 78 10.38 6.91 -22.33
N ARG A 79 11.31 7.84 -22.48
CA ARG A 79 11.45 8.62 -23.70
C ARG A 79 12.46 7.98 -24.63
N VAL A 80 12.04 7.61 -25.83
CA VAL A 80 12.88 6.98 -26.86
C VAL A 80 12.63 7.71 -28.18
N GLY A 81 13.69 8.26 -28.78
CA GLY A 81 13.58 8.94 -30.08
C GLY A 81 12.57 10.09 -30.14
N GLY A 82 12.38 10.81 -29.02
CA GLY A 82 11.41 11.91 -28.94
C GLY A 82 9.98 11.51 -28.58
N ALA A 83 9.64 10.23 -28.66
CA ALA A 83 8.35 9.69 -28.24
C ALA A 83 8.40 9.15 -26.80
N THR A 84 7.31 9.30 -26.07
CA THR A 84 7.16 8.76 -24.69
C THR A 84 6.37 7.46 -24.73
N TYR A 85 6.98 6.39 -24.25
CA TYR A 85 6.37 5.06 -24.15
C TYR A 85 6.11 4.70 -22.71
N GLN A 86 4.99 4.00 -22.47
CA GLN A 86 4.66 3.42 -21.18
C GLN A 86 5.21 1.99 -21.16
N VAL A 87 6.29 1.78 -20.41
CA VAL A 87 7.02 0.50 -20.39
C VAL A 87 6.64 -0.29 -19.14
N PRO A 88 6.14 -1.55 -19.27
CA PRO A 88 5.90 -2.41 -18.11
C PRO A 88 7.22 -2.83 -17.46
N VAL A 89 7.28 -2.70 -16.14
CA VAL A 89 8.48 -3.03 -15.34
C VAL A 89 8.04 -3.79 -14.08
N GLU A 90 8.78 -4.82 -13.73
CA GLU A 90 8.57 -5.54 -12.47
C GLU A 90 8.80 -4.63 -11.27
N VAL A 91 7.98 -4.80 -10.24
CA VAL A 91 8.02 -3.98 -9.03
C VAL A 91 8.86 -4.70 -7.97
N ARG A 92 9.86 -4.04 -7.42
CA ARG A 92 10.66 -4.57 -6.30
C ARG A 92 9.78 -4.72 -5.05
N ALA A 93 10.05 -5.71 -4.21
CA ALA A 93 9.27 -6.03 -3.02
C ALA A 93 9.03 -4.82 -2.08
N GLU A 94 10.08 -4.02 -1.82
CA GLU A 94 9.96 -2.81 -0.99
C GLU A 94 9.00 -1.78 -1.59
N ARG A 95 9.05 -1.60 -2.92
CA ARG A 95 8.17 -0.69 -3.63
C ARG A 95 6.74 -1.22 -3.69
N ALA A 96 6.56 -2.51 -3.92
CA ALA A 96 5.25 -3.15 -3.92
C ALA A 96 4.54 -2.95 -2.58
N GLN A 97 5.26 -3.13 -1.47
CA GLN A 97 4.74 -2.85 -0.14
C GLN A 97 4.37 -1.37 0.05
N ALA A 98 5.22 -0.45 -0.38
CA ALA A 98 4.94 0.99 -0.26
C ALA A 98 3.72 1.41 -1.10
N LEU A 99 3.56 0.85 -2.29
CA LEU A 99 2.39 1.08 -3.14
C LEU A 99 1.12 0.50 -2.52
N ALA A 100 1.18 -0.71 -1.98
CA ALA A 100 0.04 -1.35 -1.31
C ALA A 100 -0.45 -0.52 -0.12
N ILE A 101 0.46 -0.06 0.74
CA ILE A 101 0.14 0.82 1.87
C ILE A 101 -0.53 2.11 1.38
N ARG A 102 0.03 2.76 0.38
CA ARG A 102 -0.50 4.01 -0.19
C ARG A 102 -1.90 3.82 -0.77
N TRP A 103 -2.12 2.76 -1.52
CA TRP A 103 -3.40 2.48 -2.15
C TRP A 103 -4.48 2.11 -1.15
N LEU A 104 -4.15 1.31 -0.11
CA LEU A 104 -5.08 1.00 0.97
C LEU A 104 -5.52 2.26 1.73
N ILE A 105 -4.59 3.14 2.07
CA ILE A 105 -4.90 4.38 2.78
C ILE A 105 -5.73 5.31 1.90
N ALA A 106 -5.37 5.49 0.64
CA ALA A 106 -6.12 6.31 -0.31
C ALA A 106 -7.54 5.77 -0.53
N ALA A 107 -7.67 4.46 -0.70
CA ALA A 107 -8.98 3.81 -0.85
C ALA A 107 -9.84 3.97 0.41
N ALA A 108 -9.26 3.79 1.60
CA ALA A 108 -9.95 4.00 2.87
C ALA A 108 -10.45 5.45 3.02
N ARG A 109 -9.62 6.44 2.69
CA ARG A 109 -10.00 7.86 2.77
C ARG A 109 -11.18 8.23 1.88
N ASN A 110 -11.36 7.52 0.77
CA ASN A 110 -12.45 7.76 -0.19
C ASN A 110 -13.75 6.99 0.15
N ARG A 111 -13.78 6.24 1.22
CA ARG A 111 -14.98 5.51 1.66
C ARG A 111 -15.99 6.45 2.32
N SER A 112 -17.23 6.01 2.38
CA SER A 112 -18.37 6.79 2.89
C SER A 112 -18.60 6.70 4.41
N GLU A 113 -17.88 5.80 5.11
CA GLU A 113 -18.01 5.66 6.56
C GLU A 113 -17.59 6.95 7.28
N THR A 114 -18.13 7.16 8.48
CA THR A 114 -18.00 8.44 9.21
C THR A 114 -16.59 8.65 9.76
N THR A 115 -15.97 7.62 10.34
CA THR A 115 -14.66 7.70 10.97
C THR A 115 -13.58 7.03 10.13
N MET A 116 -12.34 7.52 10.21
CA MET A 116 -11.23 6.90 9.50
C MET A 116 -10.95 5.46 9.96
N SER A 117 -11.16 5.19 11.25
CA SER A 117 -11.05 3.83 11.80
C SER A 117 -12.05 2.87 11.15
N ALA A 118 -13.31 3.29 10.98
CA ALA A 118 -14.34 2.49 10.30
C ALA A 118 -14.03 2.31 8.80
N ARG A 119 -13.58 3.37 8.13
CA ARG A 119 -13.16 3.32 6.72
C ARG A 119 -12.01 2.34 6.52
N LEU A 120 -11.00 2.41 7.36
CA LEU A 120 -9.83 1.54 7.29
C LEU A 120 -10.19 0.08 7.56
N SER A 121 -11.02 -0.19 8.56
CA SER A 121 -11.50 -1.55 8.86
C SER A 121 -12.30 -2.13 7.68
N GLY A 122 -13.17 -1.33 7.07
CA GLY A 122 -13.92 -1.73 5.89
C GLY A 122 -13.03 -2.07 4.70
N GLU A 123 -12.04 -1.22 4.40
CA GLU A 123 -11.13 -1.46 3.29
C GLU A 123 -10.21 -2.67 3.52
N LEU A 124 -9.71 -2.87 4.75
CA LEU A 124 -8.92 -4.05 5.08
C LEU A 124 -9.70 -5.36 4.94
N LEU A 125 -10.96 -5.38 5.37
CA LEU A 125 -11.85 -6.54 5.18
C LEU A 125 -12.10 -6.82 3.70
N ASP A 126 -12.41 -5.79 2.93
CA ASP A 126 -12.64 -5.94 1.48
C ASP A 126 -11.38 -6.41 0.76
N ALA A 127 -10.23 -5.81 1.07
CA ALA A 127 -8.95 -6.18 0.47
C ALA A 127 -8.51 -7.61 0.83
N SER A 128 -8.76 -8.06 2.05
CA SER A 128 -8.47 -9.45 2.44
C SER A 128 -9.28 -10.48 1.66
N ASN A 129 -10.46 -10.08 1.17
CA ASN A 129 -11.33 -10.89 0.31
C ASN A 129 -11.15 -10.57 -1.20
N ASN A 130 -10.06 -9.95 -1.60
CA ASN A 130 -9.80 -9.52 -2.98
C ASN A 130 -10.89 -8.59 -3.56
N ARG A 131 -11.45 -7.74 -2.74
CA ARG A 131 -12.45 -6.73 -3.11
C ARG A 131 -12.00 -5.34 -2.70
N GLY A 132 -12.75 -4.33 -3.11
CA GLY A 132 -12.50 -2.95 -2.73
C GLY A 132 -11.65 -2.16 -3.74
N ASN A 133 -11.56 -0.86 -3.49
CA ASN A 133 -10.91 0.07 -4.41
C ASN A 133 -9.38 -0.07 -4.45
N ALA A 134 -8.76 -0.52 -3.39
CA ALA A 134 -7.31 -0.77 -3.37
C ALA A 134 -6.94 -1.94 -4.29
N VAL A 135 -7.70 -3.03 -4.23
CA VAL A 135 -7.52 -4.18 -5.13
C VAL A 135 -7.82 -3.80 -6.58
N LYS A 136 -8.88 -3.03 -6.81
CA LYS A 136 -9.20 -2.48 -8.13
C LYS A 136 -8.04 -1.67 -8.70
N LYS A 137 -7.39 -0.84 -7.88
CA LYS A 137 -6.22 -0.07 -8.30
C LYS A 137 -5.05 -0.95 -8.74
N ARG A 138 -4.80 -2.05 -8.03
CA ARG A 138 -3.82 -3.06 -8.45
C ARG A 138 -4.19 -3.68 -9.79
N GLU A 139 -5.44 -4.10 -9.97
CA GLU A 139 -5.93 -4.69 -11.21
C GLU A 139 -5.83 -3.73 -12.39
N ASP A 140 -6.19 -2.47 -12.20
CA ASP A 140 -6.06 -1.44 -13.24
C ASP A 140 -4.59 -1.21 -13.61
N THR A 141 -3.68 -1.24 -12.64
CA THR A 141 -2.24 -1.14 -12.89
C THR A 141 -1.72 -2.33 -13.68
N HIS A 142 -2.13 -3.54 -13.33
CA HIS A 142 -1.79 -4.76 -14.07
C HIS A 142 -2.37 -4.75 -15.48
N ARG A 143 -3.60 -4.29 -15.66
CA ARG A 143 -4.26 -4.15 -16.98
C ARG A 143 -3.53 -3.16 -17.86
N MET A 144 -3.10 -2.01 -17.32
CA MET A 144 -2.27 -1.05 -18.06
C MET A 144 -0.94 -1.67 -18.48
N ALA A 145 -0.29 -2.43 -17.59
CA ALA A 145 0.97 -3.10 -17.92
C ALA A 145 0.77 -4.15 -19.03
N GLU A 146 -0.31 -4.91 -19.00
CA GLU A 146 -0.64 -5.88 -20.04
C GLU A 146 -0.94 -5.21 -21.37
N ALA A 147 -1.70 -4.11 -21.38
CA ALA A 147 -1.97 -3.34 -22.59
C ALA A 147 -0.70 -2.77 -23.24
N ASN A 148 0.31 -2.47 -22.44
CA ASN A 148 1.60 -1.95 -22.91
C ASN A 148 2.69 -3.03 -23.05
N ARG A 149 2.32 -4.30 -23.00
CA ARG A 149 3.26 -5.43 -23.07
C ARG A 149 4.15 -5.42 -24.31
N ALA A 150 3.64 -4.91 -25.43
CA ALA A 150 4.40 -4.77 -26.67
C ALA A 150 5.66 -3.89 -26.53
N PHE A 151 5.69 -2.97 -25.55
CA PHE A 151 6.83 -2.09 -25.28
C PHE A 151 7.80 -2.65 -24.22
N SER A 152 7.62 -3.88 -23.76
CA SER A 152 8.46 -4.49 -22.73
C SER A 152 9.95 -4.58 -23.10
N HIS A 153 10.27 -4.65 -24.40
CA HIS A 153 11.63 -4.65 -24.91
C HIS A 153 12.35 -3.30 -24.75
N TYR A 154 11.65 -2.22 -24.45
CA TYR A 154 12.23 -0.91 -24.12
C TYR A 154 12.67 -0.79 -22.65
N ARG A 155 12.64 -1.88 -21.87
CA ARG A 155 13.20 -1.89 -20.50
C ARG A 155 14.70 -1.52 -20.53
N TRP A 156 15.14 -0.83 -19.49
CA TRP A 156 16.54 -0.49 -19.23
C TRP A 156 17.11 -1.27 -18.07
#